data_add3e201da8601acd0eb01a98a3fe0eb
#
_entry.id   add3e201da8601acd0eb01a98a3fe0eb
#
_cell.length_a   1.000
_cell.length_b   1.000
_cell.length_c   1.000
_cell.angle_alpha   90.00
_cell.angle_beta   90.00
_cell.angle_gamma   90.00
#
_symmetry.space_group_name_H-M   'P 1'
#
loop_
_entity.id
_entity.type
_entity.pdbx_description
1 polymer ?
#
loop_
_entity_poly.entity_id
_entity_poly.type
_entity_poly.pdbx_seq_one_letter_code
_entity_poly.pdbx_strand_id
1 'polypeptide(L)'
;MSAASVTSVSVPSSMSAADAELLTTAQELLARVWQHGRHEVATALRTADGRIHTGVHMEGSCRRSSVCAEGVAMGAARGALPGGTALGITSVVSVQIKPAGQFRIIAPCGVCRELISDYCPDATVWVTTVDGDKPVPLRALDLLPEKSRRQW
;
A
#
# COMPACT_ATOMS: atom_id res chain seq x y z
N MET A 1 19.15 6.05 12.06
CA MET A 1 19.41 5.98 10.61
C MET A 1 18.86 7.25 9.98
N SER A 2 19.65 7.95 9.19
CA SER A 2 19.14 9.08 8.40
C SER A 2 18.43 8.53 7.15
N ALA A 3 17.25 9.07 6.82
CA ALA A 3 16.51 8.69 5.61
C ALA A 3 17.31 8.87 4.30
N ALA A 4 18.34 9.69 4.31
CA ALA A 4 19.21 9.96 3.15
C ALA A 4 20.10 8.79 2.73
N SER A 5 20.17 7.71 3.51
CA SER A 5 21.01 6.54 3.22
C SER A 5 20.24 5.29 2.80
N VAL A 6 18.92 5.39 2.61
CA VAL A 6 18.08 4.23 2.29
C VAL A 6 18.08 3.99 0.77
N THR A 7 18.44 2.77 0.36
CA THR A 7 18.44 2.39 -1.05
C THR A 7 17.00 2.20 -1.56
N SER A 8 16.67 2.93 -2.62
CA SER A 8 15.37 2.82 -3.30
C SER A 8 15.17 1.45 -3.96
N VAL A 9 13.93 1.04 -4.09
CA VAL A 9 13.56 -0.15 -4.88
C VAL A 9 13.77 0.16 -6.36
N SER A 10 14.40 -0.77 -7.07
CA SER A 10 14.45 -0.70 -8.53
C SER A 10 13.03 -0.81 -9.09
N VAL A 11 12.65 0.09 -9.98
CA VAL A 11 11.33 0.03 -10.64
C VAL A 11 11.24 -1.26 -11.46
N PRO A 12 10.26 -2.14 -11.18
CA PRO A 12 10.07 -3.34 -11.98
C PRO A 12 9.83 -3.01 -13.45
N SER A 13 10.44 -3.76 -14.36
CA SER A 13 10.28 -3.52 -15.81
C SER A 13 8.83 -3.64 -16.30
N SER A 14 8.00 -4.40 -15.58
CA SER A 14 6.57 -4.56 -15.86
C SER A 14 5.70 -3.45 -15.26
N MET A 15 6.28 -2.55 -14.46
CA MET A 15 5.53 -1.49 -13.80
C MET A 15 5.29 -0.32 -14.78
N SER A 16 4.03 0.10 -14.89
CA SER A 16 3.68 1.29 -15.67
C SER A 16 4.28 2.56 -15.07
N ALA A 17 4.39 3.62 -15.86
CA ALA A 17 4.84 4.92 -15.37
C ALA A 17 3.95 5.45 -14.24
N ALA A 18 2.63 5.22 -14.33
CA ALA A 18 1.67 5.62 -13.30
C ALA A 18 1.89 4.88 -11.98
N ASP A 19 2.17 3.57 -12.03
CA ASP A 19 2.46 2.78 -10.83
C ASP A 19 3.86 3.07 -10.27
N ALA A 20 4.83 3.39 -11.13
CA ALA A 20 6.14 3.85 -10.71
C ALA A 20 6.07 5.18 -9.95
N GLU A 21 5.13 6.06 -10.31
CA GLU A 21 4.83 7.28 -9.54
C GLU A 21 4.32 6.94 -8.12
N LEU A 22 3.45 5.92 -7.99
CA LEU A 22 3.01 5.46 -6.67
C LEU A 22 4.19 4.94 -5.84
N LEU A 23 5.07 4.15 -6.44
CA LEU A 23 6.26 3.64 -5.77
C LEU A 23 7.13 4.79 -5.26
N THR A 24 7.41 5.78 -6.11
CA THR A 24 8.19 6.97 -5.74
C THR A 24 7.52 7.73 -4.61
N THR A 25 6.21 7.99 -4.72
CA THR A 25 5.44 8.71 -3.70
C THR A 25 5.49 8.01 -2.34
N ALA A 26 5.31 6.69 -2.32
CA ALA A 26 5.37 5.91 -1.09
C ALA A 26 6.78 5.93 -0.47
N GLN A 27 7.84 5.81 -1.28
CA GLN A 27 9.22 5.86 -0.80
C GLN A 27 9.58 7.23 -0.23
N GLU A 28 9.23 8.31 -0.93
CA GLU A 28 9.48 9.67 -0.46
C GLU A 28 8.75 9.98 0.86
N LEU A 29 7.49 9.54 0.96
CA LEU A 29 6.73 9.70 2.20
C LEU A 29 7.42 8.94 3.34
N LEU A 30 7.73 7.66 3.14
CA LEU A 30 8.33 6.84 4.19
C LEU A 30 9.73 7.34 4.60
N ALA A 31 10.54 7.77 3.62
CA ALA A 31 11.85 8.35 3.90
C ALA A 31 11.78 9.56 4.86
N ARG A 32 10.71 10.36 4.73
CA ARG A 32 10.50 11.55 5.56
C ARG A 32 10.00 11.23 6.98
N VAL A 33 9.18 10.19 7.14
CA VAL A 33 8.46 9.93 8.41
C VAL A 33 8.91 8.65 9.12
N TRP A 34 9.80 7.87 8.52
CA TRP A 34 10.19 6.57 9.05
C TRP A 34 10.70 6.65 10.49
N GLN A 35 10.19 5.77 11.33
CA GLN A 35 10.64 5.58 12.69
C GLN A 35 10.56 4.10 13.04
N HIS A 36 11.69 3.52 13.45
CA HIS A 36 11.77 2.12 13.84
C HIS A 36 10.73 1.78 14.91
N GLY A 37 10.01 0.69 14.69
CA GLY A 37 8.98 0.20 15.62
C GLY A 37 7.69 1.03 15.66
N ARG A 38 7.58 2.11 14.89
CA ARG A 38 6.43 3.01 14.92
C ARG A 38 5.83 3.29 13.54
N HIS A 39 6.66 3.67 12.59
CA HIS A 39 6.25 4.09 11.25
C HIS A 39 7.18 3.47 10.22
N GLU A 40 6.95 2.20 9.89
CA GLU A 40 7.86 1.41 9.06
C GLU A 40 7.33 1.09 7.66
N VAL A 41 6.07 1.44 7.39
CA VAL A 41 5.41 1.18 6.11
C VAL A 41 4.71 2.44 5.64
N ALA A 42 4.80 2.73 4.36
CA ALA A 42 3.96 3.72 3.68
C ALA A 42 3.28 3.09 2.47
N THR A 43 2.09 3.57 2.18
CA THR A 43 1.28 3.17 1.02
C THR A 43 0.93 4.40 0.20
N ALA A 44 1.00 4.26 -1.12
CA ALA A 44 0.38 5.16 -2.07
C ALA A 44 -0.63 4.37 -2.91
N LEU A 45 -1.79 4.94 -3.14
CA LEU A 45 -2.83 4.38 -3.99
C LEU A 45 -3.38 5.45 -4.94
N ARG A 46 -3.85 5.01 -6.10
CA ARG A 46 -4.47 5.88 -7.10
C ARG A 46 -5.95 5.55 -7.21
N THR A 47 -6.76 6.58 -7.27
CA THR A 47 -8.20 6.48 -7.54
C THR A 47 -8.50 6.76 -9.02
N ALA A 48 -9.70 6.38 -9.47
CA ALA A 48 -10.10 6.49 -10.88
C ALA A 48 -10.07 7.92 -11.43
N ASP A 49 -10.19 8.92 -10.56
CA ASP A 49 -10.05 10.34 -10.91
C ASP A 49 -8.58 10.80 -11.10
N GLY A 50 -7.63 9.87 -10.98
CA GLY A 50 -6.20 10.10 -11.17
C GLY A 50 -5.47 10.61 -9.92
N ARG A 51 -6.16 10.91 -8.82
CA ARG A 51 -5.54 11.39 -7.59
C ARG A 51 -4.81 10.28 -6.85
N ILE A 52 -3.71 10.67 -6.19
CA ILE A 52 -2.94 9.80 -5.30
C ILE A 52 -3.28 10.13 -3.85
N HIS A 53 -3.52 9.08 -3.07
CA HIS A 53 -3.73 9.17 -1.63
C HIS A 53 -2.69 8.30 -0.94
N THR A 54 -2.23 8.75 0.23
CA THR A 54 -1.14 8.10 0.95
C THR A 54 -1.52 7.79 2.39
N GLY A 55 -0.84 6.82 2.97
CA GLY A 55 -0.96 6.48 4.37
C GLY A 55 0.35 5.97 4.94
N VAL A 56 0.49 6.10 6.24
CA VAL A 56 1.64 5.60 7.01
C VAL A 56 1.13 4.66 8.08
N HIS A 57 1.85 3.57 8.29
CA HIS A 57 1.61 2.64 9.38
C HIS A 57 1.67 3.36 10.74
N MET A 58 0.67 3.14 11.56
CA MET A 58 0.57 3.64 12.92
C MET A 58 0.63 2.46 13.89
N GLU A 59 1.71 2.37 14.68
CA GLU A 59 1.82 1.34 15.71
C GLU A 59 1.19 1.81 17.02
N GLY A 60 0.42 0.94 17.65
CA GLY A 60 -0.20 1.19 18.95
C GLY A 60 0.31 0.23 20.03
N SER A 61 0.21 0.61 21.30
CA SER A 61 0.59 -0.25 22.42
C SER A 61 -0.22 -1.54 22.48
N CYS A 62 -1.48 -1.48 22.11
CA CYS A 62 -2.32 -2.65 21.88
C CYS A 62 -2.26 -3.02 20.40
N ARG A 63 -1.93 -4.27 20.08
CA ARG A 63 -1.82 -4.72 18.67
C ARG A 63 -3.08 -4.46 17.85
N ARG A 64 -4.25 -4.45 18.47
CA ARG A 64 -5.52 -4.13 17.80
C ARG A 64 -5.68 -2.65 17.45
N SER A 65 -4.92 -1.78 18.10
CA SER A 65 -4.93 -0.34 17.80
C SER A 65 -3.98 0.04 16.68
N SER A 66 -3.12 -0.88 16.25
CA SER A 66 -2.25 -0.65 15.10
C SER A 66 -3.06 -0.58 13.80
N VAL A 67 -2.73 0.38 12.95
CA VAL A 67 -3.39 0.59 11.66
C VAL A 67 -2.37 0.47 10.54
N CYS A 68 -2.64 -0.42 9.59
CA CYS A 68 -1.77 -0.57 8.42
C CYS A 68 -1.82 0.66 7.52
N ALA A 69 -0.74 0.93 6.84
CA ALA A 69 -0.60 2.06 5.91
C ALA A 69 -1.68 2.06 4.82
N GLU A 70 -2.07 0.90 4.33
CA GLU A 70 -3.13 0.74 3.34
C GLU A 70 -4.48 1.22 3.87
N GLY A 71 -4.84 0.85 5.09
CA GLY A 71 -6.09 1.30 5.72
C GLY A 71 -6.13 2.82 5.90
N VAL A 72 -5.01 3.43 6.30
CA VAL A 72 -4.88 4.88 6.41
C VAL A 72 -5.04 5.56 5.04
N ALA A 73 -4.38 5.04 4.00
CA ALA A 73 -4.49 5.57 2.64
C ALA A 73 -5.92 5.46 2.09
N MET A 74 -6.60 4.34 2.33
CA MET A 74 -7.99 4.14 1.92
C MET A 74 -8.94 5.09 2.64
N GLY A 75 -8.74 5.31 3.95
CA GLY A 75 -9.51 6.28 4.72
C GLY A 75 -9.33 7.70 4.19
N ALA A 76 -8.10 8.09 3.85
CA ALA A 76 -7.81 9.38 3.22
C ALA A 76 -8.51 9.53 1.87
N ALA A 77 -8.47 8.51 1.02
CA ALA A 77 -9.17 8.50 -0.27
C ALA A 77 -10.68 8.62 -0.06
N ARG A 78 -11.25 7.87 0.88
CA ARG A 78 -12.69 7.92 1.18
C ARG A 78 -13.11 9.31 1.65
N GLY A 79 -12.34 9.92 2.53
CA GLY A 79 -12.62 11.27 3.04
C GLY A 79 -12.54 12.38 1.99
N ALA A 80 -11.86 12.14 0.89
CA ALA A 80 -11.73 13.09 -0.22
C ALA A 80 -12.88 13.01 -1.25
N LEU A 81 -13.81 12.06 -1.09
CA LEU A 81 -14.89 11.81 -2.04
C LEU A 81 -16.26 12.10 -1.42
N PRO A 82 -17.23 12.63 -2.20
CA PRO A 82 -18.60 12.76 -1.73
C PRO A 82 -19.22 11.42 -1.34
N GLY A 83 -20.19 11.44 -0.43
CA GLY A 83 -21.00 10.27 -0.10
C GLY A 83 -21.67 9.69 -1.34
N GLY A 84 -21.80 8.36 -1.39
CA GLY A 84 -22.36 7.64 -2.54
C GLY A 84 -21.43 7.48 -3.73
N THR A 85 -20.25 8.12 -3.75
CA THR A 85 -19.23 7.91 -4.79
C THR A 85 -18.43 6.65 -4.47
N ALA A 86 -18.24 5.77 -5.46
CA ALA A 86 -17.37 4.61 -5.32
C ALA A 86 -15.93 5.03 -5.04
N LEU A 87 -15.21 4.27 -4.21
CA LEU A 87 -13.83 4.57 -3.85
C LEU A 87 -12.90 4.52 -5.07
N GLY A 88 -13.10 3.56 -5.96
CA GLY A 88 -12.47 3.52 -7.29
C GLY A 88 -10.96 3.41 -7.27
N ILE A 89 -10.38 2.64 -6.33
CA ILE A 89 -8.93 2.39 -6.33
C ILE A 89 -8.55 1.58 -7.57
N THR A 90 -7.55 2.05 -8.30
CA THR A 90 -7.02 1.39 -9.51
C THR A 90 -5.73 0.64 -9.23
N SER A 91 -4.84 1.21 -8.41
CA SER A 91 -3.54 0.60 -8.06
C SER A 91 -3.11 0.95 -6.64
N VAL A 92 -2.38 0.04 -6.01
CA VAL A 92 -1.83 0.18 -4.66
C VAL A 92 -0.39 -0.29 -4.63
N VAL A 93 0.49 0.52 -4.05
CA VAL A 93 1.89 0.18 -3.77
C VAL A 93 2.19 0.47 -2.30
N SER A 94 2.67 -0.54 -1.58
CA SER A 94 3.15 -0.39 -0.20
C SER A 94 4.63 -0.68 -0.12
N VAL A 95 5.37 0.15 0.60
CA VAL A 95 6.81 -0.01 0.80
C VAL A 95 7.15 -0.06 2.28
N GLN A 96 8.19 -0.80 2.59
CA GLN A 96 8.74 -0.94 3.94
C GLN A 96 10.23 -0.65 3.94
N ILE A 97 10.71 0.02 4.97
CA ILE A 97 12.14 0.07 5.29
C ILE A 97 12.41 -0.98 6.36
N LYS A 98 13.25 -1.97 6.01
CA LYS A 98 13.78 -2.91 7.00
C LYS A 98 15.00 -2.31 7.69
N PRO A 99 15.38 -2.82 8.90
CA PRO A 99 16.55 -2.35 9.63
C PRO A 99 17.85 -2.33 8.81
N ALA A 100 17.93 -3.12 7.74
CA ALA A 100 19.06 -3.12 6.80
C ALA A 100 19.16 -1.87 5.90
N GLY A 101 18.25 -0.91 6.04
CA GLY A 101 18.31 0.35 5.29
C GLY A 101 17.92 0.27 3.82
N GLN A 102 17.07 -0.68 3.47
CA GLN A 102 16.58 -0.84 2.09
C GLN A 102 15.05 -0.74 2.04
N PHE A 103 14.56 0.01 1.07
CA PHE A 103 13.16 -0.07 0.69
C PHE A 103 12.85 -1.42 0.04
N ARG A 104 11.67 -1.91 0.29
CA ARG A 104 11.11 -3.04 -0.44
C ARG A 104 9.61 -2.88 -0.59
N ILE A 105 9.07 -3.34 -1.71
CA ILE A 105 7.63 -3.46 -1.91
C ILE A 105 7.18 -4.67 -1.08
N ILE A 106 6.10 -4.50 -0.32
CA ILE A 106 5.54 -5.56 0.50
C ILE A 106 4.10 -5.87 0.09
N ALA A 107 3.70 -7.12 0.29
CA ALA A 107 2.31 -7.52 0.17
C ALA A 107 1.51 -6.96 1.35
N PRO A 108 0.24 -6.56 1.15
CA PRO A 108 -0.64 -6.18 2.25
C PRO A 108 -0.90 -7.37 3.18
N CYS A 109 -1.12 -7.08 4.45
CA CYS A 109 -1.54 -8.10 5.43
C CYS A 109 -2.96 -8.59 5.14
N GLY A 110 -3.40 -9.66 5.83
CA GLY A 110 -4.74 -10.23 5.62
C GLY A 110 -5.87 -9.24 5.83
N VAL A 111 -5.77 -8.36 6.83
CA VAL A 111 -6.75 -7.30 7.08
C VAL A 111 -6.87 -6.35 5.89
N CYS A 112 -5.74 -5.91 5.33
CA CYS A 112 -5.74 -5.00 4.18
C CYS A 112 -6.17 -5.69 2.89
N ARG A 113 -5.83 -6.96 2.68
CA ARG A 113 -6.35 -7.76 1.56
C ARG A 113 -7.87 -7.83 1.60
N GLU A 114 -8.44 -8.05 2.78
CA GLU A 114 -9.89 -8.03 3.01
C GLU A 114 -10.47 -6.67 2.62
N LEU A 115 -9.94 -5.59 3.20
CA LEU A 115 -10.46 -4.25 3.01
C LEU A 115 -10.35 -3.78 1.55
N ILE A 116 -9.19 -3.94 0.91
CA ILE A 116 -9.00 -3.53 -0.48
C ILE A 116 -9.96 -4.30 -1.40
N SER A 117 -10.07 -5.60 -1.23
CA SER A 117 -10.93 -6.44 -2.09
C SER A 117 -12.42 -6.21 -1.84
N ASP A 118 -12.84 -5.78 -0.65
CA ASP A 118 -14.22 -5.40 -0.38
C ASP A 118 -14.65 -4.16 -1.18
N TYR A 119 -13.79 -3.16 -1.24
CA TYR A 119 -14.10 -1.90 -1.93
C TYR A 119 -13.72 -1.92 -3.41
N CYS A 120 -12.59 -2.51 -3.75
CA CYS A 120 -12.03 -2.47 -5.11
C CYS A 120 -11.41 -3.83 -5.48
N PRO A 121 -12.25 -4.85 -5.75
CA PRO A 121 -11.78 -6.21 -6.01
C PRO A 121 -10.85 -6.32 -7.22
N ASP A 122 -10.98 -5.41 -8.17
CA ASP A 122 -10.21 -5.41 -9.42
C ASP A 122 -8.97 -4.49 -9.38
N ALA A 123 -8.70 -3.84 -8.23
CA ALA A 123 -7.52 -3.01 -8.08
C ALA A 123 -6.23 -3.83 -8.27
N THR A 124 -5.25 -3.23 -8.93
CA THR A 124 -3.90 -3.78 -9.02
C THR A 124 -3.15 -3.54 -7.72
N VAL A 125 -2.65 -4.59 -7.11
CA VAL A 125 -1.84 -4.54 -5.89
C VAL A 125 -0.44 -5.07 -6.22
N TRP A 126 0.57 -4.22 -6.05
CA TRP A 126 1.96 -4.64 -6.23
C TRP A 126 2.45 -5.38 -5.00
N VAL A 127 2.97 -6.58 -5.20
CA VAL A 127 3.44 -7.45 -4.11
C VAL A 127 4.80 -8.06 -4.46
N THR A 128 5.64 -8.25 -3.45
CA THR A 128 6.77 -9.17 -3.56
C THR A 128 6.29 -10.53 -3.07
N THR A 129 6.31 -11.52 -3.94
CA THR A 129 5.85 -12.87 -3.61
C THR A 129 6.82 -13.59 -2.69
N VAL A 130 6.34 -14.61 -1.97
CA VAL A 130 7.14 -15.38 -0.99
C VAL A 130 8.34 -16.06 -1.67
N ASP A 131 8.12 -16.55 -2.89
CA ASP A 131 9.10 -17.31 -3.66
C ASP A 131 9.85 -16.46 -4.71
N GLY A 132 9.56 -15.15 -4.76
CA GLY A 132 10.10 -14.25 -5.78
C GLY A 132 10.87 -13.08 -5.21
N ASP A 133 11.92 -12.70 -5.92
CA ASP A 133 12.72 -11.52 -5.59
C ASP A 133 12.17 -10.24 -6.26
N LYS A 134 11.27 -10.41 -7.23
CA LYS A 134 10.73 -9.30 -8.02
C LYS A 134 9.28 -9.03 -7.68
N PRO A 135 8.90 -7.75 -7.51
CA PRO A 135 7.50 -7.37 -7.34
C PRO A 135 6.69 -7.69 -8.60
N VAL A 136 5.45 -8.14 -8.38
CA VAL A 136 4.48 -8.44 -9.43
C VAL A 136 3.14 -7.78 -9.14
N PRO A 137 2.36 -7.40 -10.18
CA PRO A 137 1.01 -6.89 -10.00
C PRO A 137 0.04 -8.05 -9.86
N LEU A 138 -0.79 -8.03 -8.83
CA LEU A 138 -1.86 -9.00 -8.62
C LEU A 138 -3.19 -8.27 -8.43
N ARG A 139 -4.28 -8.92 -8.82
CA ARG A 139 -5.62 -8.42 -8.59
C ARG A 139 -5.97 -8.55 -7.09
N ALA A 140 -6.57 -7.53 -6.51
CA ALA A 140 -6.86 -7.48 -5.08
C ALA A 140 -7.67 -8.70 -4.59
N LEU A 141 -8.70 -9.10 -5.34
CA LEU A 141 -9.53 -10.24 -4.97
C LEU A 141 -8.76 -11.57 -4.97
N ASP A 142 -7.75 -11.71 -5.82
CA ASP A 142 -6.97 -12.95 -5.95
C ASP A 142 -5.98 -13.14 -4.78
N LEU A 143 -5.81 -12.12 -3.92
CA LEU A 143 -4.99 -12.22 -2.71
C LEU A 143 -5.69 -12.93 -1.54
N LEU A 144 -7.00 -13.23 -1.67
CA LEU A 144 -7.79 -13.99 -0.70
C LEU A 144 -8.59 -15.09 -1.41
N PRO A 145 -8.06 -16.31 -1.50
CA PRO A 145 -8.76 -17.44 -2.10
C PRO A 145 -10.10 -17.73 -1.39
N GLU A 146 -11.12 -18.05 -2.18
CA GLU A 146 -12.46 -18.47 -1.69
C GLU A 146 -13.13 -17.42 -0.77
N LYS A 147 -12.81 -16.14 -0.95
CA LYS A 147 -13.38 -15.08 -0.12
C LYS A 147 -14.86 -14.89 -0.39
N SER A 148 -15.67 -14.93 0.69
CA SER A 148 -17.04 -14.41 0.69
C SER A 148 -17.04 -12.90 0.80
N ARG A 149 -17.84 -12.21 -0.02
CA ARG A 149 -17.98 -10.77 0.02
C ARG A 149 -19.33 -10.36 0.61
N ARG A 150 -19.29 -9.37 1.49
CA ARG A 150 -20.53 -8.78 2.01
C ARG A 150 -21.20 -7.96 0.88
N GLN A 151 -22.50 -8.05 0.79
CA GLN A 151 -23.30 -7.15 -0.04
C GLN A 151 -23.64 -5.91 0.80
N TRP A 152 -23.25 -4.76 0.30
CA TRP A 152 -23.50 -3.45 0.96
C TRP A 152 -24.71 -2.75 0.34
#